data_583be02b9c5605d5123154cf199a725e
#
_entry.id   583be02b9c5605d5123154cf199a725e
#
_cell.length_a   1.000
_cell.length_b   1.000
_cell.length_c   1.000
_cell.angle_alpha   90.00
_cell.angle_beta   90.00
_cell.angle_gamma   90.00
#
_symmetry.space_group_name_H-M   'P 1'
#
loop_
_entity.id
_entity.type
_entity.pdbx_description
1 polymer ?
#
loop_
_entity_poly.entity_id
_entity_poly.type
_entity_poly.pdbx_seq_one_letter_code
_entity_poly.pdbx_strand_id
1 'polypeptide(L)'
;MRMNRDYLAGTKGMHSVMNYPLVDSLLRYFKYGDTEKIRWTISDILNEYPDETIHALMNFTSTHDISRPLTVLGSDEEFSENSEWVWDPLRKDDRKYCEEFKLTEKQRKKAEEIYATYVTTLAFMPGILSIFYGDEAGVEGLGNLSNRKPFPWDNINDNMINLFTKIGQVRVSQEFLQRADLNLLKVNRDYIMFERTTEDEKALIAINRTEKEIDFEVPTQYEQAEPIYTLKKSYKGHLTPRGAIALKTKKGD
;
A
#
# COMPACT_ATOMS: atom_id res chain seq x y z
N MET A 1 3.24 -19.09 2.19
CA MET A 1 4.43 -18.52 1.53
C MET A 1 5.55 -19.52 1.23
N ARG A 2 5.75 -20.57 2.00
CA ARG A 2 6.81 -21.58 1.73
C ARG A 2 6.85 -22.14 0.30
N MET A 3 5.69 -22.30 -0.35
CA MET A 3 5.64 -22.82 -1.74
C MET A 3 6.26 -21.86 -2.78
N ASN A 4 6.27 -20.55 -2.54
CA ASN A 4 6.81 -19.60 -3.51
C ASN A 4 8.35 -19.56 -3.51
N ARG A 5 8.98 -19.93 -2.39
CA ARG A 5 10.44 -19.97 -2.26
C ARG A 5 11.09 -20.92 -3.27
N ASP A 6 10.48 -22.08 -3.50
CA ASP A 6 11.03 -23.08 -4.43
C ASP A 6 11.03 -22.60 -5.89
N TYR A 7 10.10 -21.66 -6.22
CA TYR A 7 10.05 -21.04 -7.55
C TYR A 7 11.02 -19.87 -7.69
N LEU A 8 11.50 -19.29 -6.59
CA LEU A 8 12.37 -18.11 -6.56
C LEU A 8 13.85 -18.49 -6.31
N ALA A 9 14.16 -19.77 -6.16
CA ALA A 9 15.48 -20.24 -5.78
C ALA A 9 16.51 -20.08 -6.91
N GLY A 10 17.36 -19.05 -6.79
CA GLY A 10 18.60 -18.91 -7.57
C GLY A 10 18.39 -18.66 -9.07
N THR A 11 19.45 -18.91 -9.86
CA THR A 11 19.51 -18.64 -11.31
C THR A 11 18.58 -19.49 -12.19
N LYS A 12 17.86 -20.45 -11.60
CA LYS A 12 16.99 -21.38 -12.32
C LYS A 12 15.49 -21.13 -12.13
N GLY A 13 15.12 -20.21 -11.24
CA GLY A 13 13.73 -19.89 -10.90
C GLY A 13 13.26 -18.56 -11.52
N MET A 14 12.07 -18.13 -11.09
CA MET A 14 11.55 -16.81 -11.42
C MET A 14 12.26 -15.73 -10.59
N HIS A 15 12.44 -14.54 -11.17
CA HIS A 15 13.09 -13.41 -10.49
C HIS A 15 12.12 -12.65 -9.57
N SER A 16 10.81 -12.83 -9.76
CA SER A 16 9.78 -12.11 -9.02
C SER A 16 8.49 -12.90 -8.96
N VAL A 17 7.64 -12.52 -8.02
CA VAL A 17 6.25 -12.99 -7.90
C VAL A 17 5.33 -11.81 -7.56
N MET A 18 4.04 -12.01 -7.83
CA MET A 18 3.00 -11.08 -7.38
C MET A 18 2.84 -11.16 -5.86
N ASN A 19 2.96 -10.01 -5.20
CA ASN A 19 3.02 -9.94 -3.73
C ASN A 19 1.62 -9.88 -3.09
N TYR A 20 0.78 -10.88 -3.36
CA TYR A 20 -0.56 -11.00 -2.78
C TYR A 20 -0.56 -10.91 -1.24
N PRO A 21 0.40 -11.55 -0.53
CA PRO A 21 0.41 -11.48 0.92
C PRO A 21 0.57 -10.06 1.47
N LEU A 22 1.44 -9.24 0.87
CA LEU A 22 1.61 -7.85 1.30
C LEU A 22 0.34 -7.03 1.02
N VAL A 23 -0.26 -7.19 -0.15
CA VAL A 23 -1.49 -6.49 -0.54
C VAL A 23 -2.64 -6.83 0.42
N ASP A 24 -2.84 -8.12 0.74
CA ASP A 24 -3.83 -8.56 1.72
C ASP A 24 -3.58 -7.95 3.10
N SER A 25 -2.35 -8.04 3.59
CA SER A 25 -2.01 -7.54 4.92
C SER A 25 -2.17 -6.03 5.05
N LEU A 26 -1.83 -5.27 4.00
CA LEU A 26 -2.04 -3.83 3.97
C LEU A 26 -3.53 -3.48 3.92
N LEU A 27 -4.34 -4.16 3.09
CA LEU A 27 -5.79 -3.95 3.06
C LEU A 27 -6.44 -4.25 4.42
N ARG A 28 -6.05 -5.36 5.08
CA ARG A 28 -6.52 -5.69 6.44
C ARG A 28 -6.10 -4.63 7.46
N TYR A 29 -4.86 -4.17 7.37
CA TYR A 29 -4.39 -3.12 8.26
C TYR A 29 -5.19 -1.83 8.08
N PHE A 30 -5.35 -1.34 6.86
CA PHE A 30 -6.07 -0.08 6.62
C PHE A 30 -7.57 -0.18 6.87
N LYS A 31 -8.21 -1.32 6.59
CA LYS A 31 -9.63 -1.54 6.84
C LYS A 31 -9.93 -1.81 8.33
N TYR A 32 -9.24 -2.78 8.93
CA TYR A 32 -9.56 -3.31 10.26
C TYR A 32 -8.55 -2.93 11.36
N GLY A 33 -7.37 -2.46 11.02
CA GLY A 33 -6.28 -2.22 11.97
C GLY A 33 -5.58 -3.50 12.40
N ASP A 34 -5.53 -4.51 11.54
CA ASP A 34 -4.84 -5.78 11.80
C ASP A 34 -3.32 -5.59 11.79
N THR A 35 -2.78 -5.34 12.97
CA THR A 35 -1.34 -5.08 13.17
C THR A 35 -0.51 -6.35 13.19
N GLU A 36 -1.09 -7.48 13.55
CA GLU A 36 -0.38 -8.75 13.65
C GLU A 36 -0.12 -9.31 12.25
N LYS A 37 -1.14 -9.32 11.39
CA LYS A 37 -1.01 -9.82 10.03
C LYS A 37 0.05 -9.07 9.24
N ILE A 38 0.07 -7.73 9.30
CA ILE A 38 1.06 -6.94 8.55
C ILE A 38 2.48 -7.15 9.10
N ARG A 39 2.67 -7.21 10.43
CA ARG A 39 3.99 -7.49 11.04
C ARG A 39 4.50 -8.86 10.60
N TRP A 40 3.65 -9.88 10.73
CA TRP A 40 4.01 -11.23 10.33
C TRP A 40 4.35 -11.31 8.85
N THR A 41 3.54 -10.70 7.98
CA THR A 41 3.76 -10.72 6.53
C THR A 41 5.06 -10.05 6.13
N ILE A 42 5.37 -8.86 6.68
CA ILE A 42 6.63 -8.17 6.39
C ILE A 42 7.82 -9.01 6.89
N SER A 43 7.74 -9.53 8.13
CA SER A 43 8.80 -10.39 8.68
C SER A 43 9.02 -11.64 7.83
N ASP A 44 7.95 -12.30 7.38
CA ASP A 44 8.03 -13.51 6.55
C ASP A 44 8.66 -13.22 5.18
N ILE A 45 8.30 -12.08 4.54
CA ILE A 45 8.92 -11.65 3.29
C ILE A 45 10.42 -11.41 3.47
N LEU A 46 10.81 -10.66 4.49
CA LEU A 46 12.22 -10.32 4.74
C LEU A 46 13.09 -11.51 5.14
N ASN A 47 12.50 -12.53 5.78
CA ASN A 47 13.25 -13.70 6.22
C ASN A 47 13.29 -14.85 5.20
N GLU A 48 12.29 -14.95 4.34
CA GLU A 48 12.10 -16.12 3.48
C GLU A 48 12.50 -15.88 2.01
N TYR A 49 12.54 -14.61 1.55
CA TYR A 49 12.87 -14.29 0.16
C TYR A 49 14.31 -13.80 0.02
N PRO A 50 15.00 -14.13 -1.10
CA PRO A 50 16.28 -13.53 -1.43
C PRO A 50 16.17 -12.01 -1.60
N ASP A 51 17.22 -11.26 -1.24
CA ASP A 51 17.23 -9.80 -1.29
C ASP A 51 16.90 -9.26 -2.69
N GLU A 52 17.48 -9.85 -3.73
CA GLU A 52 17.20 -9.46 -5.11
C GLU A 52 15.72 -9.65 -5.47
N THR A 53 15.08 -10.69 -4.93
CA THR A 53 13.66 -10.94 -5.13
C THR A 53 12.81 -9.92 -4.39
N ILE A 54 13.19 -9.54 -3.16
CA ILE A 54 12.45 -8.54 -2.37
C ILE A 54 12.36 -7.23 -3.14
N HIS A 55 13.45 -6.79 -3.77
CA HIS A 55 13.49 -5.57 -4.58
C HIS A 55 12.75 -5.69 -5.93
N ALA A 56 12.51 -6.90 -6.39
CA ALA A 56 11.79 -7.20 -7.63
C ALA A 56 10.32 -7.61 -7.41
N LEU A 57 9.85 -7.76 -6.17
CA LEU A 57 8.46 -8.13 -5.87
C LEU A 57 7.46 -7.21 -6.56
N MET A 58 6.47 -7.78 -7.22
CA MET A 58 5.39 -7.02 -7.85
C MET A 58 4.35 -6.62 -6.79
N ASN A 59 4.50 -5.41 -6.26
CA ASN A 59 3.53 -4.81 -5.34
C ASN A 59 2.44 -4.13 -6.16
N PHE A 60 1.31 -4.80 -6.35
CA PHE A 60 0.24 -4.32 -7.21
C PHE A 60 -0.85 -3.59 -6.39
N THR A 61 -1.50 -2.62 -7.00
CA THR A 61 -2.65 -1.94 -6.37
C THR A 61 -3.86 -2.87 -6.34
N SER A 62 -4.18 -3.51 -7.44
CA SER A 62 -5.16 -4.58 -7.58
C SER A 62 -4.85 -5.46 -8.80
N THR A 63 -5.74 -6.43 -9.08
CA THR A 63 -5.70 -7.27 -10.28
C THR A 63 -7.11 -7.56 -10.78
N HIS A 64 -7.19 -8.24 -11.92
CA HIS A 64 -8.45 -8.69 -12.47
C HIS A 64 -9.13 -9.84 -11.68
N ASP A 65 -8.48 -10.37 -10.64
CA ASP A 65 -8.97 -11.51 -9.85
C ASP A 65 -9.50 -11.12 -8.46
N ILE A 66 -9.28 -9.86 -8.05
CA ILE A 66 -9.66 -9.39 -6.71
C ILE A 66 -10.59 -8.19 -6.78
N SER A 67 -11.36 -7.95 -5.73
CA SER A 67 -12.13 -6.71 -5.59
C SER A 67 -11.20 -5.50 -5.60
N ARG A 68 -11.65 -4.39 -6.19
CA ARG A 68 -10.88 -3.14 -6.21
C ARG A 68 -10.62 -2.62 -4.79
N PRO A 69 -9.41 -2.22 -4.42
CA PRO A 69 -9.08 -1.74 -3.08
C PRO A 69 -9.95 -0.58 -2.61
N LEU A 70 -10.30 0.34 -3.51
CA LEU A 70 -11.21 1.43 -3.20
C LEU A 70 -12.56 0.89 -2.67
N THR A 71 -13.09 -0.14 -3.32
CA THR A 71 -14.33 -0.80 -2.90
C THR A 71 -14.14 -1.55 -1.58
N VAL A 72 -13.05 -2.32 -1.43
CA VAL A 72 -12.74 -3.04 -0.19
C VAL A 72 -12.65 -2.09 0.99
N LEU A 73 -11.93 -0.98 0.85
CA LEU A 73 -11.68 -0.03 1.92
C LEU A 73 -12.90 0.82 2.29
N GLY A 74 -13.80 1.07 1.33
CA GLY A 74 -14.96 1.95 1.50
C GLY A 74 -16.26 1.24 1.85
N SER A 75 -16.40 -0.03 1.47
CA SER A 75 -17.66 -0.75 1.71
C SER A 75 -17.81 -1.19 3.17
N ASP A 76 -19.06 -1.24 3.62
CA ASP A 76 -19.44 -1.90 4.87
C ASP A 76 -19.70 -3.41 4.67
N GLU A 77 -19.41 -3.94 3.46
CA GLU A 77 -19.50 -5.36 3.19
C GLU A 77 -18.61 -6.15 4.14
N GLU A 78 -19.17 -7.23 4.68
CA GLU A 78 -18.41 -8.22 5.40
C GLU A 78 -17.59 -9.01 4.38
N PHE A 79 -16.30 -8.98 4.54
CA PHE A 79 -15.38 -9.88 3.87
C PHE A 79 -15.19 -11.09 4.77
N SER A 80 -15.19 -12.28 4.18
CA SER A 80 -15.15 -13.52 4.95
C SER A 80 -13.94 -13.56 5.89
N GLU A 81 -14.17 -13.63 7.21
CA GLU A 81 -13.11 -13.86 8.20
C GLU A 81 -12.41 -15.20 7.98
N ASN A 82 -13.15 -16.16 7.38
CA ASN A 82 -12.63 -17.47 7.00
C ASN A 82 -12.06 -17.49 5.59
N SER A 83 -12.15 -16.38 4.82
CA SER A 83 -11.47 -16.27 3.54
C SER A 83 -9.98 -16.15 3.77
N GLU A 84 -9.19 -16.83 2.96
CA GLU A 84 -7.75 -16.64 2.91
C GLU A 84 -7.39 -15.16 2.65
N TRP A 85 -8.28 -14.43 1.95
CA TRP A 85 -8.04 -13.08 1.45
C TRP A 85 -9.13 -12.06 1.80
N VAL A 86 -8.72 -10.85 2.20
CA VAL A 86 -9.62 -9.75 2.62
C VAL A 86 -10.50 -9.19 1.51
N TRP A 87 -10.11 -9.37 0.25
CA TRP A 87 -10.87 -8.85 -0.91
C TRP A 87 -12.00 -9.75 -1.39
N ASP A 88 -12.20 -10.92 -0.77
CA ASP A 88 -13.29 -11.81 -1.10
C ASP A 88 -14.55 -11.44 -0.30
N PRO A 89 -15.57 -10.83 -0.92
CA PRO A 89 -16.83 -10.55 -0.23
C PRO A 89 -17.59 -11.84 0.07
N LEU A 90 -18.36 -11.85 1.17
CA LEU A 90 -19.21 -13.01 1.51
C LEU A 90 -20.18 -13.39 0.38
N ARG A 91 -20.64 -12.40 -0.37
CA ARG A 91 -21.55 -12.57 -1.50
C ARG A 91 -20.84 -12.64 -2.87
N LYS A 92 -19.60 -13.09 -2.91
CA LYS A 92 -18.79 -13.15 -4.16
C LYS A 92 -19.44 -13.97 -5.28
N ASP A 93 -20.28 -14.95 -4.94
CA ASP A 93 -20.98 -15.80 -5.89
C ASP A 93 -22.31 -15.19 -6.39
N ASP A 94 -22.80 -14.12 -5.77
CA ASP A 94 -23.93 -13.34 -6.25
C ASP A 94 -23.47 -12.33 -7.30
N ARG A 95 -23.37 -12.80 -8.53
CA ARG A 95 -22.88 -12.02 -9.66
C ARG A 95 -23.66 -10.72 -9.86
N LYS A 96 -25.00 -10.77 -9.81
CA LYS A 96 -25.84 -9.60 -10.01
C LYS A 96 -25.58 -8.55 -8.93
N TYR A 97 -25.50 -8.98 -7.68
CA TYR A 97 -25.16 -8.10 -6.57
C TYR A 97 -23.80 -7.42 -6.77
N CYS A 98 -22.76 -8.20 -7.12
CA CYS A 98 -21.43 -7.66 -7.34
C CYS A 98 -21.37 -6.67 -8.53
N GLU A 99 -22.11 -6.93 -9.61
CA GLU A 99 -22.18 -6.04 -10.78
C GLU A 99 -22.91 -4.73 -10.48
N GLU A 100 -23.95 -4.75 -9.66
CA GLU A 100 -24.77 -3.60 -9.28
C GLU A 100 -24.19 -2.83 -8.10
N PHE A 101 -23.23 -3.39 -7.36
CA PHE A 101 -22.64 -2.78 -6.18
C PHE A 101 -21.94 -1.46 -6.50
N LYS A 102 -22.26 -0.44 -5.71
CA LYS A 102 -21.59 0.87 -5.74
C LYS A 102 -21.45 1.42 -4.32
N LEU A 103 -20.35 2.06 -4.06
CA LEU A 103 -20.19 2.84 -2.84
C LEU A 103 -21.16 4.03 -2.86
N THR A 104 -21.74 4.34 -1.71
CA THR A 104 -22.41 5.62 -1.53
C THR A 104 -21.37 6.75 -1.61
N GLU A 105 -21.78 7.97 -1.89
CA GLU A 105 -20.88 9.13 -1.97
C GLU A 105 -20.06 9.30 -0.67
N LYS A 106 -20.69 9.12 0.48
CA LYS A 106 -20.01 9.17 1.80
C LYS A 106 -18.96 8.07 1.94
N GLN A 107 -19.29 6.84 1.57
CA GLN A 107 -18.34 5.71 1.60
C GLN A 107 -17.21 5.94 0.64
N ARG A 108 -17.48 6.41 -0.58
CA ARG A 108 -16.48 6.70 -1.60
C ARG A 108 -15.48 7.75 -1.12
N LYS A 109 -15.97 8.87 -0.59
CA LYS A 109 -15.09 9.93 -0.05
C LYS A 109 -14.17 9.40 1.05
N LYS A 110 -14.71 8.62 1.99
CA LYS A 110 -13.92 7.96 3.03
C LYS A 110 -12.92 6.96 2.45
N ALA A 111 -13.35 6.17 1.47
CA ALA A 111 -12.50 5.20 0.79
C ALA A 111 -11.30 5.85 0.12
N GLU A 112 -11.49 6.96 -0.59
CA GLU A 112 -10.42 7.70 -1.27
C GLU A 112 -9.34 8.17 -0.28
N GLU A 113 -9.74 8.62 0.90
CA GLU A 113 -8.79 9.03 1.95
C GLU A 113 -7.98 7.84 2.50
N ILE A 114 -8.63 6.70 2.74
CA ILE A 114 -7.96 5.48 3.20
C ILE A 114 -7.06 4.93 2.09
N TYR A 115 -7.56 4.93 0.87
CA TYR A 115 -6.84 4.44 -0.30
C TYR A 115 -5.56 5.25 -0.57
N ALA A 116 -5.60 6.57 -0.37
CA ALA A 116 -4.42 7.41 -0.50
C ALA A 116 -3.30 6.96 0.46
N THR A 117 -3.63 6.63 1.73
CA THR A 117 -2.65 6.12 2.69
C THR A 117 -2.18 4.70 2.37
N TYR A 118 -3.09 3.84 1.90
CA TYR A 118 -2.75 2.49 1.44
C TYR A 118 -1.77 2.51 0.27
N VAL A 119 -2.07 3.26 -0.81
CA VAL A 119 -1.20 3.34 -1.99
C VAL A 119 0.14 3.99 -1.64
N THR A 120 0.14 5.03 -0.79
CA THR A 120 1.37 5.63 -0.29
C THR A 120 2.23 4.59 0.43
N THR A 121 1.64 3.79 1.33
CA THR A 121 2.39 2.73 2.02
C THR A 121 2.97 1.73 1.03
N LEU A 122 2.14 1.23 0.11
CA LEU A 122 2.54 0.26 -0.91
C LEU A 122 3.70 0.78 -1.77
N ALA A 123 3.66 2.06 -2.12
CA ALA A 123 4.66 2.71 -2.96
C ALA A 123 6.04 2.85 -2.28
N PHE A 124 6.08 2.97 -0.96
CA PHE A 124 7.33 3.04 -0.20
C PHE A 124 7.84 1.67 0.28
N MET A 125 7.08 0.58 0.10
CA MET A 125 7.58 -0.77 0.33
C MET A 125 8.63 -1.17 -0.72
N PRO A 126 9.58 -2.08 -0.37
CA PRO A 126 10.49 -2.65 -1.37
C PRO A 126 9.74 -3.40 -2.45
N GLY A 127 10.25 -3.33 -3.67
CA GLY A 127 9.63 -3.93 -4.86
C GLY A 127 9.13 -2.91 -5.88
N ILE A 128 8.46 -3.40 -6.91
CA ILE A 128 7.98 -2.63 -8.05
C ILE A 128 6.50 -2.30 -7.83
N LEU A 129 6.15 -1.03 -7.82
CA LEU A 129 4.74 -0.60 -7.79
C LEU A 129 4.09 -0.88 -9.14
N SER A 130 3.12 -1.77 -9.15
CA SER A 130 2.30 -2.11 -10.33
C SER A 130 0.89 -1.57 -10.14
N ILE A 131 0.45 -0.72 -11.06
CA ILE A 131 -0.87 -0.10 -11.03
C ILE A 131 -1.78 -0.85 -11.98
N PHE A 132 -2.85 -1.46 -11.45
CA PHE A 132 -3.88 -2.06 -12.30
C PHE A 132 -4.75 -0.95 -12.88
N TYR A 133 -4.99 -1.00 -14.19
CA TYR A 133 -5.71 0.06 -14.91
C TYR A 133 -7.01 0.47 -14.21
N GLY A 134 -7.24 1.76 -14.11
CA GLY A 134 -8.42 2.35 -13.48
C GLY A 134 -8.32 2.54 -11.97
N ASP A 135 -7.36 1.94 -11.27
CA ASP A 135 -7.14 2.21 -9.85
C ASP A 135 -6.71 3.67 -9.64
N GLU A 136 -5.87 4.18 -10.53
CA GLU A 136 -5.46 5.58 -10.60
C GLU A 136 -6.61 6.54 -10.93
N ALA A 137 -7.67 6.04 -11.58
CA ALA A 137 -8.87 6.80 -11.90
C ALA A 137 -10.01 6.61 -10.89
N GLY A 138 -9.79 5.81 -9.83
CA GLY A 138 -10.78 5.54 -8.81
C GLY A 138 -11.90 4.60 -9.23
N VAL A 139 -11.60 3.60 -10.06
CA VAL A 139 -12.59 2.58 -10.47
C VAL A 139 -12.98 1.70 -9.30
N GLU A 140 -14.27 1.49 -9.14
CA GLU A 140 -14.87 0.58 -8.16
C GLU A 140 -15.17 -0.80 -8.79
N GLY A 141 -15.09 -1.85 -7.97
CA GLY A 141 -15.48 -3.21 -8.37
C GLY A 141 -15.46 -4.18 -7.21
N LEU A 142 -16.57 -4.87 -7.00
CA LEU A 142 -16.73 -5.91 -6.00
C LEU A 142 -16.69 -7.28 -6.68
N GLY A 143 -15.89 -8.22 -6.15
CA GLY A 143 -15.71 -9.53 -6.76
C GLY A 143 -14.87 -9.50 -8.05
N ASN A 144 -14.58 -10.69 -8.59
CA ASN A 144 -13.59 -10.87 -9.65
C ASN A 144 -14.05 -10.51 -11.07
N LEU A 145 -15.34 -10.30 -11.32
CA LEU A 145 -15.85 -9.93 -12.65
C LEU A 145 -16.18 -8.44 -12.75
N SER A 146 -16.79 -7.87 -11.72
CA SER A 146 -17.18 -6.45 -11.71
C SER A 146 -16.00 -5.49 -11.52
N ASN A 147 -14.83 -6.00 -11.21
CA ASN A 147 -13.58 -5.23 -11.13
C ASN A 147 -12.94 -4.94 -12.51
N ARG A 148 -13.44 -5.54 -13.59
CA ARG A 148 -12.93 -5.40 -14.97
C ARG A 148 -13.70 -4.38 -15.80
N LYS A 149 -14.27 -3.35 -15.15
CA LYS A 149 -14.99 -2.26 -15.82
C LYS A 149 -14.06 -1.50 -16.79
N PRO A 150 -14.60 -0.94 -17.88
CA PRO A 150 -13.83 -0.06 -18.77
C PRO A 150 -13.22 1.12 -18.01
N PHE A 151 -12.12 1.66 -18.55
CA PHE A 151 -11.54 2.88 -18.01
C PHE A 151 -12.51 4.05 -18.15
N PRO A 152 -12.73 4.87 -17.10
CA PRO A 152 -13.78 5.89 -17.07
C PRO A 152 -13.32 7.20 -17.74
N TRP A 153 -13.07 7.20 -19.03
CA TRP A 153 -12.52 8.34 -19.78
C TRP A 153 -13.31 9.64 -19.59
N ASP A 154 -14.62 9.56 -19.42
CA ASP A 154 -15.51 10.72 -19.25
C ASP A 154 -15.72 11.12 -17.78
N ASN A 155 -15.15 10.38 -16.82
CA ASN A 155 -15.34 10.59 -15.39
C ASN A 155 -14.10 10.17 -14.58
N ILE A 156 -12.97 10.74 -14.91
CA ILE A 156 -11.70 10.48 -14.23
C ILE A 156 -11.67 11.21 -12.88
N ASN A 157 -11.19 10.54 -11.85
CA ASN A 157 -10.96 11.18 -10.55
C ASN A 157 -9.60 11.88 -10.52
N ASP A 158 -9.58 13.19 -10.74
CA ASP A 158 -8.36 14.00 -10.79
C ASP A 158 -7.54 13.92 -9.50
N ASN A 159 -8.18 13.78 -8.33
CA ASN A 159 -7.46 13.65 -7.07
C ASN A 159 -6.65 12.35 -7.01
N MET A 160 -7.22 11.26 -7.54
CA MET A 160 -6.50 9.98 -7.64
C MET A 160 -5.36 10.07 -8.64
N ILE A 161 -5.59 10.60 -9.83
CA ILE A 161 -4.52 10.83 -10.83
C ILE A 161 -3.37 11.65 -10.22
N ASN A 162 -3.69 12.75 -9.53
CA ASN A 162 -2.68 13.59 -8.88
C ASN A 162 -1.91 12.84 -7.79
N LEU A 163 -2.58 11.99 -7.01
CA LEU A 163 -1.94 11.12 -6.01
C LEU A 163 -0.90 10.19 -6.67
N PHE A 164 -1.33 9.44 -7.69
CA PHE A 164 -0.45 8.49 -8.39
C PHE A 164 0.69 9.19 -9.13
N THR A 165 0.43 10.36 -9.70
CA THR A 165 1.47 11.19 -10.34
C THR A 165 2.54 11.60 -9.32
N LYS A 166 2.16 12.10 -8.15
CA LYS A 166 3.11 12.49 -7.10
C LYS A 166 3.92 11.30 -6.59
N ILE A 167 3.26 10.17 -6.35
CA ILE A 167 3.92 8.93 -5.92
C ILE A 167 4.93 8.47 -6.99
N GLY A 168 4.52 8.46 -8.26
CA GLY A 168 5.39 8.09 -9.37
C GLY A 168 6.61 9.01 -9.48
N GLN A 169 6.42 10.33 -9.36
CA GLN A 169 7.51 11.32 -9.36
C GLN A 169 8.52 11.06 -8.23
N VAL A 170 8.05 10.77 -7.02
CA VAL A 170 8.95 10.45 -5.89
C VAL A 170 9.73 9.17 -6.18
N ARG A 171 9.09 8.11 -6.64
CA ARG A 171 9.77 6.85 -6.96
C ARG A 171 10.82 6.99 -8.07
N VAL A 172 10.59 7.86 -9.03
CA VAL A 172 11.55 8.14 -10.11
C VAL A 172 12.68 9.03 -9.62
N SER A 173 12.39 10.09 -8.84
CA SER A 173 13.40 11.03 -8.36
C SER A 173 14.25 10.50 -7.20
N GLN A 174 13.78 9.46 -6.49
CA GLN A 174 14.47 8.85 -5.34
C GLN A 174 14.93 7.43 -5.70
N GLU A 175 15.96 7.33 -6.55
CA GLU A 175 16.46 6.04 -7.09
C GLU A 175 16.86 5.06 -5.99
N PHE A 176 17.37 5.52 -4.85
CA PHE A 176 17.75 4.66 -3.74
C PHE A 176 16.60 3.80 -3.24
N LEU A 177 15.33 4.25 -3.35
CA LEU A 177 14.15 3.46 -2.98
C LEU A 177 13.99 2.16 -3.77
N GLN A 178 14.63 2.05 -4.93
CA GLN A 178 14.59 0.83 -5.75
C GLN A 178 15.41 -0.31 -5.11
N ARG A 179 16.45 0.03 -4.32
CA ARG A 179 17.40 -0.93 -3.73
C ARG A 179 17.49 -0.84 -2.21
N ALA A 180 16.78 0.11 -1.60
CA ALA A 180 16.84 0.30 -0.16
C ALA A 180 16.16 -0.85 0.58
N ASP A 181 16.79 -1.31 1.65
CA ASP A 181 16.24 -2.30 2.56
C ASP A 181 15.11 -1.72 3.39
N LEU A 182 14.29 -2.58 3.94
CA LEU A 182 13.18 -2.22 4.81
C LEU A 182 13.48 -2.57 6.26
N ASN A 183 13.35 -1.59 7.13
CA ASN A 183 13.33 -1.81 8.58
C ASN A 183 12.01 -1.30 9.17
N LEU A 184 11.21 -2.22 9.72
CA LEU A 184 9.92 -1.89 10.31
C LEU A 184 10.10 -1.40 11.74
N LEU A 185 9.91 -0.09 11.98
CA LEU A 185 10.12 0.54 13.29
C LEU A 185 8.91 0.41 14.20
N LYS A 186 7.72 0.71 13.67
CA LYS A 186 6.49 0.71 14.47
C LYS A 186 5.26 0.39 13.63
N VAL A 187 4.43 -0.51 14.16
CA VAL A 187 3.08 -0.76 13.65
C VAL A 187 2.16 -0.83 14.85
N ASN A 188 1.17 0.02 14.88
CA ASN A 188 0.08 -0.03 15.83
C ASN A 188 -1.25 0.26 15.10
N ARG A 189 -2.36 0.36 15.82
CA ARG A 189 -3.67 0.62 15.22
C ARG A 189 -3.80 2.02 14.64
N ASP A 190 -2.91 2.95 15.00
CA ASP A 190 -3.01 4.36 14.60
C ASP A 190 -2.11 4.68 13.41
N TYR A 191 -0.87 4.19 13.40
CA TYR A 191 0.08 4.47 12.34
C TYR A 191 1.10 3.36 12.12
N ILE A 192 1.71 3.38 10.94
CA ILE A 192 2.87 2.56 10.58
C ILE A 192 4.07 3.47 10.34
N MET A 193 5.23 3.06 10.83
CA MET A 193 6.50 3.76 10.62
C MET A 193 7.60 2.76 10.29
N PHE A 194 8.35 3.04 9.24
CA PHE A 194 9.45 2.20 8.77
C PHE A 194 10.54 3.02 8.10
N GLU A 195 11.72 2.44 8.00
CA GLU A 195 12.85 3.00 7.28
C GLU A 195 13.07 2.29 5.95
N ARG A 196 13.62 3.04 5.00
CA ARG A 196 14.21 2.53 3.77
C ARG A 196 15.68 2.97 3.76
N THR A 197 16.61 2.01 3.72
CA THR A 197 18.04 2.29 3.90
C THR A 197 18.90 1.62 2.85
N THR A 198 19.91 2.34 2.40
CA THR A 198 21.06 1.83 1.66
C THR A 198 22.33 2.17 2.46
N GLU A 199 23.51 1.83 1.96
CA GLU A 199 24.77 2.23 2.59
C GLU A 199 24.91 3.75 2.70
N ASP A 200 24.39 4.51 1.72
CA ASP A 200 24.59 5.96 1.60
C ASP A 200 23.38 6.81 1.98
N GLU A 201 22.18 6.27 1.93
CA GLU A 201 20.94 7.04 2.00
C GLU A 201 19.90 6.36 2.89
N LYS A 202 19.16 7.18 3.63
CA LYS A 202 18.08 6.71 4.52
C LYS A 202 16.84 7.56 4.36
N ALA A 203 15.68 6.94 4.42
CA ALA A 203 14.41 7.64 4.55
C ALA A 203 13.55 7.02 5.65
N LEU A 204 12.91 7.87 6.45
CA LEU A 204 11.89 7.52 7.42
C LEU A 204 10.52 7.76 6.82
N ILE A 205 9.66 6.77 6.82
CA ILE A 205 8.29 6.87 6.32
C ILE A 205 7.34 6.66 7.49
N ALA A 206 6.40 7.59 7.69
CA ALA A 206 5.35 7.49 8.70
C ALA A 206 3.97 7.78 8.07
N ILE A 207 2.99 6.92 8.32
CA ILE A 207 1.68 6.97 7.69
C ILE A 207 0.57 6.78 8.73
N ASN A 208 -0.32 7.76 8.84
CA ASN A 208 -1.47 7.76 9.73
C ASN A 208 -2.65 6.99 9.13
N ARG A 209 -3.06 5.92 9.80
CA ARG A 209 -4.23 5.12 9.42
C ARG A 209 -5.56 5.74 9.85
N THR A 210 -5.56 6.69 10.78
CA THR A 210 -6.76 7.17 11.47
C THR A 210 -7.25 8.53 10.97
N GLU A 211 -8.42 8.93 11.44
CA GLU A 211 -9.02 10.25 11.22
C GLU A 211 -8.62 11.27 12.30
N LYS A 212 -7.64 10.93 13.14
CA LYS A 212 -7.10 11.80 14.19
C LYS A 212 -5.72 12.28 13.83
N GLU A 213 -5.33 13.43 14.37
CA GLU A 213 -3.94 13.88 14.35
C GLU A 213 -3.09 12.99 15.26
N ILE A 214 -1.84 12.74 14.87
CA ILE A 214 -0.90 11.89 15.59
C ILE A 214 0.44 12.57 15.66
N ASP A 215 0.90 12.81 16.87
CA ASP A 215 2.29 13.16 17.11
C ASP A 215 3.13 11.89 17.23
N PHE A 216 4.30 11.89 16.62
CA PHE A 216 5.23 10.77 16.69
C PHE A 216 6.65 11.25 16.94
N GLU A 217 7.39 10.45 17.68
CA GLU A 217 8.81 10.71 17.95
C GLU A 217 9.61 10.45 16.67
N VAL A 218 10.35 11.48 16.23
CA VAL A 218 11.29 11.39 15.11
C VAL A 218 12.61 10.86 15.65
N PRO A 219 13.10 9.70 15.16
CA PRO A 219 14.40 9.21 15.59
C PRO A 219 15.52 10.23 15.32
N THR A 220 16.49 10.34 16.23
CA THR A 220 17.54 11.37 16.22
C THR A 220 18.25 11.49 14.88
N GLN A 221 18.49 10.35 14.19
CA GLN A 221 19.12 10.34 12.86
C GLN A 221 18.28 11.02 11.76
N TYR A 222 17.04 11.41 12.03
CA TYR A 222 16.15 12.11 11.09
C TYR A 222 15.80 13.54 11.53
N GLU A 223 16.41 14.06 12.60
CA GLU A 223 16.10 15.42 13.06
C GLU A 223 16.42 16.48 12.00
N GLN A 224 17.48 16.28 11.20
CA GLN A 224 17.87 17.17 10.11
C GLN A 224 17.35 16.74 8.74
N ALA A 225 16.58 15.64 8.66
CA ALA A 225 16.06 15.12 7.41
C ALA A 225 15.02 16.04 6.77
N GLU A 226 15.00 16.08 5.44
CA GLU A 226 14.07 16.89 4.66
C GLU A 226 12.94 16.04 4.09
N PRO A 227 11.73 16.60 3.96
CA PRO A 227 10.61 15.87 3.39
C PRO A 227 10.78 15.67 1.87
N ILE A 228 10.78 14.42 1.43
CA ILE A 228 10.73 14.03 0.01
C ILE A 228 9.30 13.75 -0.47
N TYR A 229 8.38 13.54 0.48
CA TYR A 229 6.96 13.33 0.20
C TYR A 229 6.11 13.73 1.40
N THR A 230 4.96 14.34 1.14
CA THR A 230 3.93 14.60 2.15
C THR A 230 2.55 14.37 1.58
N LEU A 231 1.68 13.75 2.40
CA LEU A 231 0.25 13.60 2.15
C LEU A 231 -0.52 14.43 3.18
N LYS A 232 -1.52 15.20 2.73
CA LYS A 232 -2.40 16.02 3.58
C LYS A 232 -1.67 16.97 4.54
N LYS A 233 -0.57 17.58 4.08
CA LYS A 233 0.21 18.58 4.86
C LYS A 233 0.77 18.05 6.19
N SER A 234 1.02 16.75 6.30
CA SER A 234 1.81 16.22 7.42
C SER A 234 3.22 16.83 7.43
N TYR A 235 3.79 17.01 8.60
CA TYR A 235 5.14 17.55 8.79
C TYR A 235 5.93 16.71 9.80
N LYS A 236 7.20 16.98 9.93
CA LYS A 236 8.12 16.24 10.80
C LYS A 236 7.60 16.20 12.24
N GLY A 237 7.40 15.00 12.77
CA GLY A 237 6.87 14.74 14.11
C GLY A 237 5.34 14.79 14.21
N HIS A 238 4.63 15.14 13.11
CA HIS A 238 3.16 15.28 13.14
C HIS A 238 2.50 14.73 11.88
N LEU A 239 1.53 13.85 12.05
CA LEU A 239 0.71 13.29 10.98
C LEU A 239 -0.72 13.83 11.08
N THR A 240 -1.16 14.52 10.05
CA THR A 240 -2.55 14.91 9.90
C THR A 240 -3.47 13.70 9.72
N PRO A 241 -4.80 13.81 9.88
CA PRO A 241 -5.74 12.72 9.61
C PRO A 241 -5.55 12.12 8.23
N ARG A 242 -5.34 10.81 8.16
CA ARG A 242 -5.01 10.11 6.90
C ARG A 242 -3.81 10.72 6.15
N GLY A 243 -2.88 11.28 6.88
CA GLY A 243 -1.68 11.90 6.32
C GLY A 243 -0.47 10.96 6.31
N ALA A 244 0.56 11.36 5.59
CA ALA A 244 1.83 10.66 5.56
C ALA A 244 3.00 11.62 5.33
N ILE A 245 4.19 11.20 5.76
CA ILE A 245 5.43 11.90 5.48
C ILE A 245 6.54 10.88 5.17
N ALA A 246 7.40 11.23 4.23
CA ALA A 246 8.67 10.56 4.04
C ALA A 246 9.80 11.60 4.16
N LEU A 247 10.68 11.36 5.10
CA LEU A 247 11.82 12.21 5.43
C LEU A 247 13.11 11.52 4.96
N LYS A 248 13.98 12.23 4.26
CA LYS A 248 15.26 11.71 3.80
C LYS A 248 16.41 12.47 4.47
N THR A 249 17.41 11.75 4.97
CA THR A 249 18.65 12.35 5.45
C THR A 249 19.50 12.83 4.27
N LYS A 250 20.27 13.90 4.46
CA LYS A 250 21.31 14.30 3.52
C LYS A 250 22.51 13.37 3.68
N LYS A 251 23.23 13.12 2.59
CA LYS A 251 24.48 12.37 2.64
C LYS A 251 25.49 13.16 3.49
N GLY A 252 25.92 12.57 4.62
CA GLY A 252 26.92 13.18 5.52
C GLY A 252 26.38 13.81 6.82
N ASP A 253 25.08 13.70 7.09
CA ASP A 253 24.47 14.07 8.37
C ASP A 253 24.39 12.89 9.35
#